data_161db9a43af49bd6f28504a1f2bac75a
#
_entry.id   161db9a43af49bd6f28504a1f2bac75a
#
_cell.length_a   1.000
_cell.length_b   1.000
_cell.length_c   1.000
_cell.angle_alpha   90.00
_cell.angle_beta   90.00
_cell.angle_gamma   90.00
#
_symmetry.space_group_name_H-M   'P 1'
#
loop_
_entity.id
_entity.type
_entity.pdbx_description
1 polymer ?
#
loop_
_entity_poly.entity_id
_entity_poly.type
_entity_poly.pdbx_seq_one_letter_code
_entity_poly.pdbx_strand_id
1 'polypeptide(L)'
;MRRSAGPTLLLALLLAAGPAIPAATPATRDGAEVMARFHARLAAPGCDDASPRWKRHYAHAAQDLAGRDAQALMLFGYVLDALLAADLPAEYALIPFVESRYRPDVRSPGGQVGLWQFTAATARRHGIRIHGGIDERRSIPIATRAAVRHLQRLQRMLGGDWRTIAIAYNAGEGALRASRRTGGKPLNGIARSYPAKLHAIACLLADRGAQARWQAAVARQVPRLVGRELPAGTRDLHAWARAQGHDPALVAALNPGWGSGMREVLAPVSTVGAGPDPAGEAN
;
A
#
# COMPACT_ATOMS: atom_id res chain seq x y z
N MET A 1 29.32 44.50 63.93
CA MET A 1 28.82 44.82 62.57
C MET A 1 28.56 43.52 61.86
N ARG A 2 27.35 43.12 61.78
CA ARG A 2 26.92 41.91 61.03
C ARG A 2 26.19 42.34 59.75
N ARG A 3 26.74 41.97 58.60
CA ARG A 3 26.12 42.22 57.27
C ARG A 3 25.19 41.06 56.96
N SER A 4 23.89 41.33 56.83
CA SER A 4 22.90 40.38 56.38
C SER A 4 22.93 40.33 54.87
N ALA A 5 23.11 39.12 54.30
CA ALA A 5 22.95 38.83 52.88
C ALA A 5 21.47 38.45 52.64
N GLY A 6 20.79 39.20 51.79
CA GLY A 6 19.41 38.89 51.35
C GLY A 6 19.40 37.81 50.28
N PRO A 7 18.32 37.01 50.17
CA PRO A 7 18.23 35.97 49.18
C PRO A 7 17.89 36.53 47.76
N THR A 8 18.72 36.20 46.80
CA THR A 8 18.47 36.48 45.37
C THR A 8 17.46 35.47 44.81
N LEU A 9 16.27 35.93 44.51
CA LEU A 9 15.25 35.11 43.81
C LEU A 9 15.64 34.95 42.34
N LEU A 10 16.04 33.75 41.92
CA LEU A 10 16.16 33.36 40.51
C LEU A 10 14.77 33.04 39.97
N LEU A 11 14.25 33.93 39.10
CA LEU A 11 13.02 33.71 38.36
C LEU A 11 13.32 32.78 37.16
N ALA A 12 12.97 31.51 37.29
CA ALA A 12 13.06 30.55 36.18
C ALA A 12 11.95 30.83 35.16
N LEU A 13 12.33 31.33 33.98
CA LEU A 13 11.42 31.52 32.85
C LEU A 13 11.13 30.13 32.22
N LEU A 14 9.97 29.56 32.51
CA LEU A 14 9.46 28.37 31.82
C LEU A 14 8.98 28.78 30.41
N LEU A 15 9.82 28.53 29.39
CA LEU A 15 9.42 28.58 27.99
C LEU A 15 8.44 27.40 27.74
N ALA A 16 7.13 27.69 27.68
CA ALA A 16 6.13 26.76 27.22
C ALA A 16 6.39 26.46 25.73
N ALA A 17 6.83 25.25 25.41
CA ALA A 17 6.88 24.76 24.03
C ALA A 17 5.44 24.69 23.52
N GLY A 18 5.09 25.55 22.57
CA GLY A 18 3.82 25.51 21.87
C GLY A 18 3.65 24.17 21.12
N PRO A 19 2.41 23.76 20.80
CA PRO A 19 2.16 22.53 20.06
C PRO A 19 2.93 22.58 18.73
N ALA A 20 3.76 21.57 18.47
CA ALA A 20 4.50 21.43 17.22
C ALA A 20 3.47 21.26 16.08
N ILE A 21 3.44 22.20 15.13
CA ILE A 21 2.65 22.06 13.91
C ILE A 21 3.20 20.84 13.15
N PRO A 22 2.35 19.84 12.85
CA PRO A 22 2.81 18.67 12.09
C PRO A 22 3.38 19.13 10.75
N ALA A 23 4.61 18.71 10.43
CA ALA A 23 5.24 19.03 9.16
C ALA A 23 4.36 18.53 8.01
N ALA A 24 4.07 19.39 7.03
CA ALA A 24 3.29 19.03 5.86
C ALA A 24 3.93 17.83 5.14
N THR A 25 3.13 16.84 4.78
CA THR A 25 3.63 15.67 4.04
C THR A 25 4.19 16.13 2.69
N PRO A 26 5.46 15.81 2.35
CA PRO A 26 6.03 16.19 1.06
C PRO A 26 5.21 15.64 -0.10
N ALA A 27 4.99 16.45 -1.14
CA ALA A 27 4.20 16.05 -2.32
C ALA A 27 4.89 14.96 -3.15
N THR A 28 6.22 14.87 -3.06
CA THR A 28 7.04 13.86 -3.73
C THR A 28 7.90 13.10 -2.73
N ARG A 29 8.48 12.02 -3.19
CA ARG A 29 9.48 11.22 -2.46
C ARG A 29 10.45 10.58 -3.45
N ASP A 30 11.65 10.26 -2.98
CA ASP A 30 12.60 9.48 -3.76
C ASP A 30 12.18 8.01 -3.79
N GLY A 31 12.18 7.40 -4.98
CA GLY A 31 11.89 5.98 -5.12
C GLY A 31 12.94 5.08 -4.47
N ALA A 32 14.20 5.52 -4.34
CA ALA A 32 15.20 4.79 -3.58
C ALA A 32 14.85 4.74 -2.08
N GLU A 33 14.29 5.82 -1.51
CA GLU A 33 13.75 5.83 -0.14
C GLU A 33 12.61 4.81 0.02
N VAL A 34 11.71 4.72 -0.96
CA VAL A 34 10.63 3.71 -0.95
C VAL A 34 11.22 2.30 -0.87
N MET A 35 12.25 2.01 -1.66
CA MET A 35 12.91 0.69 -1.64
C MET A 35 13.68 0.44 -0.34
N ALA A 36 14.37 1.44 0.20
CA ALA A 36 15.05 1.32 1.49
C ALA A 36 14.07 0.98 2.63
N ARG A 37 12.92 1.66 2.68
CA ARG A 37 11.84 1.37 3.65
C ARG A 37 11.23 -0.02 3.47
N PHE A 38 11.05 -0.45 2.22
CA PHE A 38 10.59 -1.81 1.91
C PHE A 38 11.56 -2.85 2.49
N HIS A 39 12.86 -2.73 2.19
CA HIS A 39 13.88 -3.67 2.67
C HIS A 39 14.01 -3.69 4.20
N ALA A 40 13.93 -2.53 4.84
CA ALA A 40 14.04 -2.39 6.30
C ALA A 40 12.87 -3.04 7.06
N ARG A 41 11.75 -3.34 6.38
CA ARG A 41 10.52 -3.87 7.00
C ARG A 41 10.13 -5.26 6.47
N LEU A 42 11.06 -5.95 5.80
CA LEU A 42 10.91 -7.36 5.46
C LEU A 42 10.96 -8.21 6.74
N ALA A 43 10.01 -9.13 6.89
CA ALA A 43 10.00 -10.13 7.96
C ALA A 43 11.01 -11.25 7.70
N ALA A 44 11.41 -11.47 6.42
CA ALA A 44 12.41 -12.44 6.01
C ALA A 44 13.39 -11.82 5.00
N PRO A 45 14.39 -11.04 5.47
CA PRO A 45 15.33 -10.34 4.57
C PRO A 45 16.42 -11.25 3.98
N GLY A 46 16.65 -12.45 4.53
CA GLY A 46 17.62 -13.42 3.99
C GLY A 46 17.12 -14.03 2.68
N CYS A 47 18.03 -14.32 1.75
CA CYS A 47 17.69 -14.78 0.41
C CYS A 47 18.27 -16.15 0.02
N ASP A 48 18.94 -16.84 0.95
CA ASP A 48 19.61 -18.13 0.70
C ASP A 48 18.61 -19.25 0.35
N ASP A 49 17.40 -19.19 0.90
CA ASP A 49 16.30 -20.13 0.64
C ASP A 49 15.34 -19.67 -0.48
N ALA A 50 15.65 -18.56 -1.16
CA ALA A 50 14.78 -18.01 -2.20
C ALA A 50 14.73 -18.94 -3.42
N SER A 51 13.52 -19.31 -3.83
CA SER A 51 13.28 -20.27 -4.91
C SER A 51 13.84 -19.80 -6.27
N PRO A 52 14.83 -20.54 -6.88
CA PRO A 52 15.36 -20.17 -8.19
C PRO A 52 14.30 -20.18 -9.30
N ARG A 53 13.30 -21.08 -9.19
CA ARG A 53 12.16 -21.14 -10.12
C ARG A 53 11.38 -19.84 -10.11
N TRP A 54 11.02 -19.33 -8.92
CA TRP A 54 10.22 -18.11 -8.81
C TRP A 54 11.05 -16.86 -9.07
N LYS A 55 12.34 -16.84 -8.75
CA LYS A 55 13.24 -15.75 -9.18
C LYS A 55 13.27 -15.62 -10.71
N ARG A 56 13.39 -16.73 -11.44
CA ARG A 56 13.32 -16.70 -12.93
C ARG A 56 11.97 -16.23 -13.43
N HIS A 57 10.87 -16.71 -12.83
CA HIS A 57 9.51 -16.34 -13.25
C HIS A 57 9.23 -14.83 -13.08
N TYR A 58 9.69 -14.25 -11.98
CA TYR A 58 9.48 -12.84 -11.65
C TYR A 58 10.69 -11.94 -11.96
N ALA A 59 11.61 -12.37 -12.81
CA ALA A 59 12.83 -11.60 -13.15
C ALA A 59 12.53 -10.19 -13.68
N HIS A 60 11.33 -9.96 -14.21
CA HIS A 60 10.85 -8.68 -14.71
C HIS A 60 10.42 -7.69 -13.61
N ALA A 61 10.26 -8.12 -12.35
CA ALA A 61 9.67 -7.30 -11.30
C ALA A 61 10.43 -5.98 -11.05
N ALA A 62 11.77 -6.02 -11.06
CA ALA A 62 12.58 -4.81 -10.92
C ALA A 62 12.40 -3.83 -12.10
N GLN A 63 12.27 -4.36 -13.32
CA GLN A 63 12.03 -3.56 -14.52
C GLN A 63 10.63 -2.94 -14.51
N ASP A 64 9.61 -3.67 -14.04
CA ASP A 64 8.25 -3.16 -13.88
C ASP A 64 8.21 -1.97 -12.91
N LEU A 65 8.95 -2.03 -11.77
CA LEU A 65 9.07 -0.89 -10.84
C LEU A 65 9.86 0.29 -11.41
N ALA A 66 10.89 0.00 -12.19
CA ALA A 66 11.74 1.01 -12.81
C ALA A 66 11.12 1.61 -14.09
N GLY A 67 9.92 1.17 -14.51
CA GLY A 67 9.23 1.60 -15.73
C GLY A 67 9.18 3.12 -15.89
N ARG A 68 9.16 3.61 -17.14
CA ARG A 68 9.33 5.04 -17.46
C ARG A 68 8.24 5.92 -16.87
N ASP A 69 7.00 5.46 -16.87
CA ASP A 69 5.82 6.16 -16.33
C ASP A 69 5.78 6.24 -14.79
N ALA A 70 6.69 5.53 -14.13
CA ALA A 70 6.77 5.42 -12.67
C ALA A 70 5.47 4.94 -11.98
N GLN A 71 4.42 4.59 -12.70
CA GLN A 71 3.12 4.25 -12.12
C GLN A 71 3.23 3.08 -11.14
N ALA A 72 3.94 2.01 -11.51
CA ALA A 72 4.14 0.87 -10.62
C ALA A 72 4.88 1.27 -9.33
N LEU A 73 5.90 2.13 -9.42
CA LEU A 73 6.65 2.62 -8.26
C LEU A 73 5.80 3.52 -7.35
N MET A 74 5.00 4.43 -7.94
CA MET A 74 4.06 5.26 -7.18
C MET A 74 3.04 4.39 -6.43
N LEU A 75 2.43 3.42 -7.11
CA LEU A 75 1.45 2.51 -6.52
C LEU A 75 2.08 1.59 -5.46
N PHE A 76 3.28 1.06 -5.73
CA PHE A 76 4.03 0.27 -4.75
C PHE A 76 4.28 1.06 -3.47
N GLY A 77 4.74 2.29 -3.61
CA GLY A 77 4.97 3.15 -2.48
C GLY A 77 3.70 3.48 -1.69
N TYR A 78 2.56 3.72 -2.37
CA TYR A 78 1.27 3.92 -1.72
C TYR A 78 0.81 2.68 -0.92
N VAL A 79 0.91 1.51 -1.53
CA VAL A 79 0.58 0.23 -0.89
C VAL A 79 1.49 -0.05 0.30
N LEU A 80 2.80 0.17 0.14
CA LEU A 80 3.79 -0.01 1.20
C LEU A 80 3.46 0.90 2.40
N ASP A 81 3.19 2.18 2.17
CA ASP A 81 2.82 3.11 3.24
C ASP A 81 1.59 2.62 4.03
N ALA A 82 0.55 2.15 3.33
CA ALA A 82 -0.67 1.65 3.96
C ALA A 82 -0.41 0.39 4.82
N LEU A 83 0.46 -0.51 4.36
CA LEU A 83 0.85 -1.71 5.10
C LEU A 83 1.70 -1.37 6.32
N LEU A 84 2.71 -0.51 6.17
CA LEU A 84 3.60 -0.11 7.26
C LEU A 84 2.87 0.69 8.33
N ALA A 85 1.91 1.55 7.97
CA ALA A 85 1.05 2.25 8.91
C ALA A 85 0.17 1.30 9.75
N ALA A 86 -0.08 0.09 9.25
CA ALA A 86 -0.83 -0.95 9.93
C ALA A 86 0.07 -2.00 10.61
N ASP A 87 1.37 -1.74 10.71
CA ASP A 87 2.41 -2.64 11.25
C ASP A 87 2.40 -4.05 10.63
N LEU A 88 2.19 -4.09 9.31
CA LEU A 88 2.22 -5.32 8.52
C LEU A 88 3.58 -5.49 7.81
N PRO A 89 4.06 -6.74 7.64
CA PRO A 89 5.26 -7.06 6.87
C PRO A 89 5.27 -6.48 5.47
N ALA A 90 6.44 -5.97 5.04
CA ALA A 90 6.61 -5.35 3.73
C ALA A 90 6.41 -6.34 2.57
N GLU A 91 6.61 -7.64 2.80
CA GLU A 91 6.36 -8.68 1.79
C GLU A 91 4.95 -8.62 1.22
N TYR A 92 3.97 -8.16 1.99
CA TYR A 92 2.59 -8.04 1.48
C TYR A 92 2.43 -6.94 0.42
N ALA A 93 3.36 -5.99 0.31
CA ALA A 93 3.39 -5.07 -0.82
C ALA A 93 3.68 -5.77 -2.16
N LEU A 94 4.17 -7.01 -2.13
CA LEU A 94 4.39 -7.82 -3.32
C LEU A 94 3.17 -8.63 -3.76
N ILE A 95 2.11 -8.69 -2.95
CA ILE A 95 0.85 -9.35 -3.34
C ILE A 95 0.32 -8.78 -4.66
N PRO A 96 0.18 -7.45 -4.85
CA PRO A 96 -0.27 -6.90 -6.13
C PRO A 96 0.62 -7.26 -7.33
N PHE A 97 1.92 -7.52 -7.15
CA PHE A 97 2.76 -8.04 -8.24
C PHE A 97 2.30 -9.41 -8.70
N VAL A 98 2.06 -10.32 -7.75
CA VAL A 98 1.65 -11.69 -8.04
C VAL A 98 0.23 -11.72 -8.61
N GLU A 99 -0.67 -10.88 -8.11
CA GLU A 99 -2.10 -10.90 -8.43
C GLU A 99 -2.44 -10.16 -9.74
N SER A 100 -1.88 -8.98 -9.95
CA SER A 100 -2.29 -8.09 -11.05
C SER A 100 -1.12 -7.43 -11.81
N ARG A 101 0.13 -7.65 -11.41
CA ARG A 101 1.29 -6.87 -11.85
C ARG A 101 1.07 -5.36 -11.65
N TYR A 102 0.52 -5.00 -10.51
CA TYR A 102 0.16 -3.63 -10.14
C TYR A 102 -0.83 -2.94 -11.11
N ARG A 103 -1.68 -3.70 -11.82
CA ARG A 103 -2.72 -3.16 -12.70
C ARG A 103 -4.09 -3.20 -12.01
N PRO A 104 -4.68 -2.04 -11.72
CA PRO A 104 -5.93 -1.97 -10.94
C PRO A 104 -7.20 -2.33 -11.74
N ASP A 105 -7.13 -2.40 -13.05
CA ASP A 105 -8.24 -2.69 -13.96
C ASP A 105 -8.42 -4.17 -14.29
N VAL A 106 -7.48 -5.02 -13.87
CA VAL A 106 -7.46 -6.45 -14.24
C VAL A 106 -8.67 -7.19 -13.64
N ARG A 107 -9.29 -8.01 -14.48
CA ARG A 107 -10.26 -9.03 -14.08
C ARG A 107 -9.76 -10.40 -14.50
N SER A 108 -9.68 -11.34 -13.57
CA SER A 108 -9.34 -12.74 -13.87
C SER A 108 -10.55 -13.52 -14.40
N PRO A 109 -10.32 -14.66 -15.08
CA PRO A 109 -11.42 -15.56 -15.50
C PRO A 109 -12.26 -16.05 -14.32
N GLY A 110 -11.69 -16.20 -13.15
CA GLY A 110 -12.39 -16.59 -11.90
C GLY A 110 -13.16 -15.45 -11.23
N GLY A 111 -13.26 -14.27 -11.85
CA GLY A 111 -14.06 -13.14 -11.37
C GLY A 111 -13.41 -12.30 -10.27
N GLN A 112 -12.12 -12.54 -9.96
CA GLN A 112 -11.34 -11.65 -9.11
C GLN A 112 -11.03 -10.36 -9.87
N VAL A 113 -10.99 -9.22 -9.16
CA VAL A 113 -10.89 -7.89 -9.79
C VAL A 113 -9.93 -6.98 -9.02
N GLY A 114 -9.25 -6.13 -9.77
CA GLY A 114 -8.48 -4.99 -9.28
C GLY A 114 -7.08 -5.34 -8.82
N LEU A 115 -6.42 -4.37 -8.23
CA LEU A 115 -5.03 -4.46 -7.76
C LEU A 115 -4.77 -5.70 -6.88
N TRP A 116 -5.69 -5.99 -5.98
CA TRP A 116 -5.62 -7.03 -4.96
C TRP A 116 -6.32 -8.35 -5.34
N GLN A 117 -6.91 -8.42 -6.53
CA GLN A 117 -7.65 -9.58 -7.05
C GLN A 117 -8.65 -10.17 -6.04
N PHE A 118 -9.44 -9.31 -5.40
CA PHE A 118 -10.48 -9.76 -4.49
C PHE A 118 -11.61 -10.48 -5.22
N THR A 119 -12.05 -11.60 -4.64
CA THR A 119 -13.36 -12.17 -4.97
C THR A 119 -14.48 -11.23 -4.50
N ALA A 120 -15.66 -11.31 -5.11
CA ALA A 120 -16.80 -10.49 -4.67
C ALA A 120 -17.18 -10.76 -3.19
N ALA A 121 -17.08 -12.01 -2.74
CA ALA A 121 -17.41 -12.39 -1.36
C ALA A 121 -16.42 -11.75 -0.36
N THR A 122 -15.10 -11.85 -0.62
CA THR A 122 -14.08 -11.22 0.23
C THR A 122 -14.23 -9.70 0.23
N ALA A 123 -14.45 -9.10 -0.93
CA ALA A 123 -14.63 -7.66 -1.08
C ALA A 123 -15.80 -7.13 -0.23
N ARG A 124 -16.99 -7.74 -0.35
CA ARG A 124 -18.18 -7.35 0.43
C ARG A 124 -17.96 -7.49 1.94
N ARG A 125 -17.26 -8.55 2.39
CA ARG A 125 -16.91 -8.74 3.81
C ARG A 125 -16.09 -7.58 4.38
N HIS A 126 -15.33 -6.89 3.52
CA HIS A 126 -14.52 -5.74 3.90
C HIS A 126 -15.12 -4.39 3.46
N GLY A 127 -16.43 -4.34 3.18
CA GLY A 127 -17.16 -3.10 2.92
C GLY A 127 -16.95 -2.50 1.53
N ILE A 128 -16.43 -3.28 0.56
CA ILE A 128 -16.31 -2.87 -0.84
C ILE A 128 -17.69 -3.02 -1.51
N ARG A 129 -18.19 -1.96 -2.12
CA ARG A 129 -19.46 -1.96 -2.84
C ARG A 129 -19.31 -2.62 -4.22
N ILE A 130 -20.20 -3.55 -4.51
CA ILE A 130 -20.31 -4.23 -5.82
C ILE A 130 -21.80 -4.36 -6.12
N HIS A 131 -22.37 -3.35 -6.77
CA HIS A 131 -23.78 -3.29 -7.16
C HIS A 131 -24.03 -2.17 -8.16
N GLY A 132 -25.11 -2.22 -8.93
CA GLY A 132 -25.58 -1.12 -9.78
C GLY A 132 -24.53 -0.61 -10.79
N GLY A 133 -23.69 -1.47 -11.34
CA GLY A 133 -22.60 -1.09 -12.23
C GLY A 133 -21.33 -0.60 -11.51
N ILE A 134 -21.37 -0.41 -10.18
CA ILE A 134 -20.24 0.01 -9.36
C ILE A 134 -19.48 -1.24 -8.90
N ASP A 135 -18.16 -1.25 -9.10
CA ASP A 135 -17.25 -2.28 -8.58
C ASP A 135 -16.02 -1.61 -7.95
N GLU A 136 -16.12 -1.29 -6.66
CA GLU A 136 -15.05 -0.59 -5.92
C GLU A 136 -13.80 -1.44 -5.68
N ARG A 137 -13.76 -2.71 -6.10
CA ARG A 137 -12.51 -3.47 -6.16
C ARG A 137 -11.48 -2.85 -7.10
N ARG A 138 -11.94 -2.02 -8.05
CA ARG A 138 -11.12 -1.24 -8.98
C ARG A 138 -10.62 0.07 -8.38
N SER A 139 -11.20 0.56 -7.27
CA SER A 139 -10.71 1.72 -6.55
C SER A 139 -9.50 1.32 -5.71
N ILE A 140 -8.33 1.83 -6.07
CA ILE A 140 -7.08 1.50 -5.38
C ILE A 140 -7.16 1.85 -3.89
N PRO A 141 -7.60 3.06 -3.47
CA PRO A 141 -7.63 3.39 -2.05
C PRO A 141 -8.61 2.52 -1.26
N ILE A 142 -9.82 2.28 -1.78
CA ILE A 142 -10.82 1.44 -1.12
C ILE A 142 -10.33 -0.01 -1.01
N ALA A 143 -9.82 -0.56 -2.12
CA ALA A 143 -9.32 -1.93 -2.16
C ALA A 143 -8.07 -2.12 -1.26
N THR A 144 -7.16 -1.13 -1.20
CA THR A 144 -5.96 -1.22 -0.35
C THR A 144 -6.33 -1.19 1.13
N ARG A 145 -7.24 -0.30 1.56
CA ARG A 145 -7.73 -0.33 2.95
C ARG A 145 -8.44 -1.65 3.29
N ALA A 146 -9.18 -2.21 2.35
CA ALA A 146 -9.81 -3.52 2.54
C ALA A 146 -8.76 -4.65 2.66
N ALA A 147 -7.68 -4.59 1.87
CA ALA A 147 -6.58 -5.56 1.93
C ALA A 147 -5.84 -5.49 3.26
N VAL A 148 -5.54 -4.29 3.75
CA VAL A 148 -4.95 -4.08 5.08
C VAL A 148 -5.83 -4.70 6.16
N ARG A 149 -7.13 -4.39 6.19
CA ARG A 149 -8.07 -5.01 7.16
C ARG A 149 -8.14 -6.53 7.03
N HIS A 150 -8.08 -7.05 5.81
CA HIS A 150 -8.10 -8.50 5.58
C HIS A 150 -6.83 -9.16 6.12
N LEU A 151 -5.66 -8.62 5.83
CA LEU A 151 -4.37 -9.12 6.32
C LEU A 151 -4.27 -9.04 7.85
N GLN A 152 -4.66 -7.93 8.47
CA GLN A 152 -4.73 -7.80 9.92
C GLN A 152 -5.68 -8.83 10.55
N ARG A 153 -6.85 -9.08 9.93
CA ARG A 153 -7.78 -10.11 10.38
C ARG A 153 -7.15 -11.49 10.31
N LEU A 154 -6.47 -11.82 9.20
CA LEU A 154 -5.77 -13.10 9.06
C LEU A 154 -4.64 -13.22 10.10
N GLN A 155 -3.88 -12.15 10.37
CA GLN A 155 -2.83 -12.12 11.37
C GLN A 155 -3.36 -12.41 12.79
N ARG A 156 -4.44 -11.73 13.19
CA ARG A 156 -5.08 -12.01 14.50
C ARG A 156 -5.60 -13.43 14.63
N MET A 157 -6.04 -14.02 13.52
CA MET A 157 -6.69 -15.34 13.51
C MET A 157 -5.72 -16.53 13.45
N LEU A 158 -4.55 -16.34 12.81
CA LEU A 158 -3.62 -17.40 12.46
C LEU A 158 -2.27 -17.30 13.17
N GLY A 159 -2.03 -16.19 13.87
CA GLY A 159 -0.74 -15.86 14.48
C GLY A 159 0.18 -15.09 13.55
N GLY A 160 1.39 -14.77 14.02
CA GLY A 160 2.30 -13.81 13.39
C GLY A 160 3.14 -14.30 12.20
N ASP A 161 3.03 -15.57 11.77
CA ASP A 161 3.82 -16.07 10.63
C ASP A 161 3.28 -15.52 9.30
N TRP A 162 4.04 -14.63 8.69
CA TRP A 162 3.67 -13.97 7.43
C TRP A 162 3.46 -14.96 6.26
N ARG A 163 4.21 -16.07 6.23
CA ARG A 163 4.07 -17.11 5.18
C ARG A 163 2.71 -17.82 5.29
N THR A 164 2.29 -18.15 6.50
CA THR A 164 0.96 -18.73 6.76
C THR A 164 -0.15 -17.76 6.36
N ILE A 165 0.01 -16.48 6.67
CA ILE A 165 -0.96 -15.43 6.31
C ILE A 165 -1.02 -15.26 4.79
N ALA A 166 0.12 -15.28 4.09
CA ALA A 166 0.19 -15.22 2.62
C ALA A 166 -0.53 -16.43 1.98
N ILE A 167 -0.37 -17.63 2.53
CA ILE A 167 -1.12 -18.82 2.07
C ILE A 167 -2.63 -18.61 2.28
N ALA A 168 -3.04 -18.11 3.45
CA ALA A 168 -4.45 -17.86 3.76
C ALA A 168 -5.06 -16.76 2.90
N TYR A 169 -4.28 -15.75 2.50
CA TYR A 169 -4.70 -14.72 1.55
C TYR A 169 -5.07 -15.36 0.20
N ASN A 170 -4.21 -16.22 -0.33
CA ASN A 170 -4.41 -16.85 -1.64
C ASN A 170 -5.47 -17.98 -1.62
N ALA A 171 -5.38 -18.90 -0.66
CA ALA A 171 -6.25 -20.09 -0.59
C ALA A 171 -7.60 -19.82 0.08
N GLY A 172 -7.69 -18.76 0.87
CA GLY A 172 -8.76 -18.55 1.84
C GLY A 172 -8.50 -19.29 3.17
N GLU A 173 -8.90 -18.64 4.26
CA GLU A 173 -8.71 -19.14 5.63
C GLU A 173 -9.38 -20.50 5.88
N GLY A 174 -10.55 -20.73 5.27
CA GLY A 174 -11.29 -21.99 5.39
C GLY A 174 -10.54 -23.16 4.80
N ALA A 175 -9.95 -22.99 3.60
CA ALA A 175 -9.15 -24.03 2.95
C ALA A 175 -7.87 -24.33 3.75
N LEU A 176 -7.21 -23.29 4.29
CA LEU A 176 -6.03 -23.48 5.15
C LEU A 176 -6.39 -24.26 6.43
N ARG A 177 -7.48 -23.88 7.11
CA ARG A 177 -7.94 -24.63 8.31
C ARG A 177 -8.32 -26.07 7.99
N ALA A 178 -9.01 -26.27 6.89
CA ALA A 178 -9.42 -27.62 6.46
C ALA A 178 -8.17 -28.49 6.19
N SER A 179 -7.13 -27.95 5.55
CA SER A 179 -5.91 -28.70 5.24
C SER A 179 -5.09 -29.08 6.48
N ARG A 180 -5.29 -28.42 7.62
CA ARG A 180 -4.60 -28.68 8.89
C ARG A 180 -5.30 -29.72 9.77
N ARG A 181 -6.51 -30.16 9.41
CA ARG A 181 -7.24 -31.22 10.15
C ARG A 181 -6.68 -32.58 9.79
N THR A 182 -6.77 -33.53 10.73
CA THR A 182 -6.44 -34.94 10.47
C THR A 182 -7.29 -35.45 9.31
N GLY A 183 -6.66 -36.00 8.26
CA GLY A 183 -7.35 -36.41 7.03
C GLY A 183 -7.84 -35.27 6.15
N GLY A 184 -7.46 -34.03 6.44
CA GLY A 184 -7.89 -32.85 5.69
C GLY A 184 -7.34 -32.82 4.26
N LYS A 185 -8.10 -32.22 3.34
CA LYS A 185 -7.70 -32.06 1.94
C LYS A 185 -6.46 -31.13 1.85
N PRO A 186 -5.34 -31.57 1.26
CA PRO A 186 -4.17 -30.72 1.10
C PRO A 186 -4.45 -29.48 0.26
N LEU A 187 -3.77 -28.38 0.57
CA LEU A 187 -3.77 -27.20 -0.28
C LEU A 187 -3.17 -27.52 -1.64
N ASN A 188 -3.68 -26.87 -2.70
CA ASN A 188 -3.10 -27.00 -4.03
C ASN A 188 -1.68 -26.40 -4.09
N GLY A 189 -0.92 -26.75 -5.14
CA GLY A 189 0.46 -26.30 -5.32
C GLY A 189 0.60 -24.78 -5.46
N ILE A 190 -0.42 -24.10 -6.00
CA ILE A 190 -0.45 -22.64 -6.17
C ILE A 190 -0.43 -21.97 -4.79
N ALA A 191 -1.34 -22.37 -3.91
CA ALA A 191 -1.44 -21.81 -2.57
C ALA A 191 -0.19 -22.11 -1.73
N ARG A 192 0.32 -23.35 -1.77
CA ARG A 192 1.54 -23.73 -1.04
C ARG A 192 2.78 -22.94 -1.48
N SER A 193 2.87 -22.61 -2.77
CA SER A 193 4.01 -21.85 -3.32
C SER A 193 3.86 -20.33 -3.19
N TYR A 194 2.73 -19.84 -2.72
CA TYR A 194 2.46 -18.41 -2.71
C TYR A 194 3.48 -17.58 -1.89
N PRO A 195 3.86 -17.97 -0.64
CA PRO A 195 4.92 -17.26 0.09
C PRO A 195 6.27 -17.28 -0.63
N ALA A 196 6.62 -18.41 -1.26
CA ALA A 196 7.86 -18.52 -2.01
C ALA A 196 7.92 -17.59 -3.24
N LYS A 197 6.76 -17.23 -3.83
CA LYS A 197 6.67 -16.23 -4.89
C LYS A 197 6.98 -14.84 -4.34
N LEU A 198 6.33 -14.43 -3.24
CA LEU A 198 6.58 -13.15 -2.60
C LEU A 198 8.03 -13.02 -2.17
N HIS A 199 8.57 -14.05 -1.51
CA HIS A 199 9.96 -14.07 -1.07
C HIS A 199 10.96 -13.96 -2.23
N ALA A 200 10.70 -14.68 -3.34
CA ALA A 200 11.56 -14.61 -4.52
C ALA A 200 11.58 -13.21 -5.14
N ILE A 201 10.43 -12.50 -5.19
CA ILE A 201 10.36 -11.11 -5.66
C ILE A 201 11.11 -10.20 -4.69
N ALA A 202 10.91 -10.35 -3.37
CA ALA A 202 11.65 -9.57 -2.37
C ALA A 202 13.17 -9.69 -2.58
N CYS A 203 13.65 -10.92 -2.79
CA CYS A 203 15.07 -11.18 -3.03
C CYS A 203 15.58 -10.63 -4.37
N LEU A 204 14.75 -10.62 -5.43
CA LEU A 204 15.10 -9.96 -6.69
C LEU A 204 15.27 -8.45 -6.51
N LEU A 205 14.42 -7.84 -5.70
CA LEU A 205 14.48 -6.41 -5.40
C LEU A 205 15.63 -6.06 -4.42
N ALA A 206 16.10 -7.03 -3.63
CA ALA A 206 17.22 -6.88 -2.70
C ALA A 206 18.59 -7.27 -3.31
N ASP A 207 18.64 -7.88 -4.50
CA ASP A 207 19.88 -8.36 -5.12
C ASP A 207 20.83 -7.20 -5.47
N ARG A 208 21.93 -7.14 -4.72
CA ARG A 208 22.94 -6.07 -4.87
C ARG A 208 23.73 -6.15 -6.17
N GLY A 209 23.87 -7.34 -6.77
CA GLY A 209 24.62 -7.53 -8.03
C GLY A 209 23.85 -7.04 -9.26
N ALA A 210 22.52 -7.23 -9.30
CA ALA A 210 21.64 -6.69 -10.34
C ALA A 210 21.20 -5.25 -10.03
N GLN A 211 21.41 -4.79 -8.82
CA GLN A 211 20.83 -3.58 -8.23
C GLN A 211 21.32 -2.27 -8.85
N ALA A 212 22.58 -2.16 -9.26
CA ALA A 212 23.14 -0.86 -9.64
C ALA A 212 22.35 -0.17 -10.78
N ARG A 213 21.84 -0.95 -11.74
CA ARG A 213 21.09 -0.41 -12.87
C ARG A 213 19.64 -0.07 -12.53
N TRP A 214 18.93 -0.96 -11.85
CA TRP A 214 17.53 -0.71 -11.53
C TRP A 214 17.37 0.24 -10.33
N GLN A 215 18.32 0.24 -9.37
CA GLN A 215 18.34 1.23 -8.29
C GLN A 215 18.49 2.65 -8.83
N ALA A 216 19.42 2.88 -9.78
CA ALA A 216 19.52 4.18 -10.45
C ALA A 216 18.22 4.57 -11.15
N ALA A 217 17.50 3.61 -11.72
CA ALA A 217 16.22 3.88 -12.40
C ALA A 217 15.08 4.20 -11.43
N VAL A 218 15.09 3.66 -10.20
CA VAL A 218 14.09 4.02 -9.17
C VAL A 218 14.49 5.22 -8.33
N ALA A 219 15.77 5.62 -8.31
CA ALA A 219 16.28 6.80 -7.61
C ALA A 219 15.84 8.08 -8.32
N ARG A 220 14.54 8.34 -8.29
CA ARG A 220 13.90 9.51 -8.90
C ARG A 220 12.74 9.98 -8.04
N GLN A 221 12.45 11.28 -8.14
CA GLN A 221 11.31 11.85 -7.45
C GLN A 221 10.01 11.35 -8.08
N VAL A 222 9.14 10.79 -7.27
CA VAL A 222 7.80 10.35 -7.69
C VAL A 222 6.74 10.99 -6.80
N PRO A 223 5.57 11.33 -7.34
CA PRO A 223 4.45 11.84 -6.54
C PRO A 223 4.09 10.89 -5.39
N ARG A 224 3.88 11.43 -4.20
CA ARG A 224 3.15 10.73 -3.14
C ARG A 224 1.68 10.69 -3.49
N LEU A 225 1.07 9.53 -3.29
CA LEU A 225 -0.34 9.32 -3.59
C LEU A 225 -1.18 9.26 -2.33
N VAL A 226 -2.43 9.74 -2.44
CA VAL A 226 -3.42 9.71 -1.36
C VAL A 226 -4.79 9.40 -1.93
N GLY A 227 -5.64 8.70 -1.16
CA GLY A 227 -7.06 8.55 -1.49
C GLY A 227 -7.76 9.89 -1.31
N ARG A 228 -8.57 10.27 -2.30
CA ARG A 228 -9.40 11.49 -2.26
C ARG A 228 -10.86 11.14 -2.46
N GLU A 229 -11.71 11.61 -1.55
CA GLU A 229 -13.14 11.49 -1.73
C GLU A 229 -13.61 12.39 -2.86
N LEU A 230 -14.56 11.88 -3.63
CA LEU A 230 -15.19 12.62 -4.71
C LEU A 230 -16.51 13.23 -4.22
N PRO A 231 -16.81 14.47 -4.60
CA PRO A 231 -18.14 15.04 -4.38
C PRO A 231 -19.24 14.13 -4.95
N ALA A 232 -20.36 14.05 -4.25
CA ALA A 232 -21.50 13.27 -4.72
C ALA A 232 -21.93 13.75 -6.12
N GLY A 233 -22.19 12.80 -7.02
CA GLY A 233 -22.58 13.12 -8.40
C GLY A 233 -21.42 13.46 -9.35
N THR A 234 -20.16 13.32 -8.95
CA THR A 234 -19.02 13.49 -9.87
C THR A 234 -19.17 12.55 -11.07
N ARG A 235 -19.21 13.13 -12.28
CA ARG A 235 -19.36 12.42 -13.55
C ARG A 235 -18.14 12.54 -14.47
N ASP A 236 -17.28 13.52 -14.21
CA ASP A 236 -16.08 13.81 -15.00
C ASP A 236 -14.86 13.88 -14.07
N LEU A 237 -14.03 12.81 -14.10
CA LEU A 237 -12.83 12.74 -13.31
C LEU A 237 -11.76 13.73 -13.77
N HIS A 238 -11.70 14.02 -15.08
CA HIS A 238 -10.74 15.00 -15.62
C HIS A 238 -11.07 16.42 -15.17
N ALA A 239 -12.36 16.79 -15.17
CA ALA A 239 -12.80 18.09 -14.67
C ALA A 239 -12.51 18.23 -13.17
N TRP A 240 -12.80 17.18 -12.39
CA TRP A 240 -12.47 17.15 -10.97
C TRP A 240 -10.96 17.31 -10.75
N ALA A 241 -10.12 16.55 -11.46
CA ALA A 241 -8.66 16.61 -11.32
C ALA A 241 -8.13 18.02 -11.60
N ARG A 242 -8.60 18.67 -12.68
CA ARG A 242 -8.23 20.07 -12.98
C ARG A 242 -8.64 21.03 -11.85
N ALA A 243 -9.86 20.90 -11.32
CA ALA A 243 -10.34 21.73 -10.23
C ALA A 243 -9.51 21.57 -8.94
N GLN A 244 -8.88 20.39 -8.74
CA GLN A 244 -7.99 20.11 -7.61
C GLN A 244 -6.51 20.45 -7.91
N GLY A 245 -6.19 21.03 -9.06
CA GLY A 245 -4.83 21.36 -9.45
C GLY A 245 -3.97 20.14 -9.82
N HIS A 246 -4.60 19.00 -10.15
CA HIS A 246 -3.89 17.80 -10.58
C HIS A 246 -3.85 17.68 -12.10
N ASP A 247 -2.83 16.98 -12.62
CA ASP A 247 -2.81 16.53 -14.01
C ASP A 247 -3.93 15.49 -14.24
N PRO A 248 -4.93 15.80 -15.11
CA PRO A 248 -6.04 14.89 -15.37
C PRO A 248 -5.61 13.55 -15.99
N ALA A 249 -4.56 13.55 -16.81
CA ALA A 249 -4.06 12.34 -17.46
C ALA A 249 -3.45 11.39 -16.42
N LEU A 250 -2.67 11.94 -15.48
CA LEU A 250 -2.10 11.15 -14.38
C LEU A 250 -3.21 10.58 -13.49
N VAL A 251 -4.18 11.40 -13.08
CA VAL A 251 -5.30 10.93 -12.23
C VAL A 251 -6.10 9.84 -12.94
N ALA A 252 -6.37 9.98 -14.24
CA ALA A 252 -7.07 8.96 -15.01
C ALA A 252 -6.23 7.66 -15.10
N ALA A 253 -4.93 7.76 -15.36
CA ALA A 253 -4.02 6.61 -15.40
C ALA A 253 -3.92 5.86 -14.07
N LEU A 254 -3.96 6.59 -12.95
CA LEU A 254 -4.00 6.00 -11.60
C LEU A 254 -5.35 5.34 -11.27
N ASN A 255 -6.43 5.71 -11.97
CA ASN A 255 -7.78 5.22 -11.71
C ASN A 255 -8.46 4.64 -12.96
N PRO A 256 -7.84 3.70 -13.70
CA PRO A 256 -8.37 3.21 -14.99
C PRO A 256 -9.70 2.47 -14.83
N GLY A 257 -10.02 2.03 -13.62
CA GLY A 257 -11.28 1.37 -13.30
C GLY A 257 -12.37 2.31 -12.77
N TRP A 258 -12.11 3.63 -12.76
CA TRP A 258 -13.09 4.58 -12.24
C TRP A 258 -14.37 4.59 -13.10
N GLY A 259 -15.50 4.74 -12.42
CA GLY A 259 -16.83 4.90 -13.01
C GLY A 259 -17.68 5.80 -12.13
N SER A 260 -18.70 6.43 -12.75
CA SER A 260 -19.64 7.29 -12.01
C SER A 260 -20.27 6.52 -10.86
N GLY A 261 -20.36 7.15 -9.68
CA GLY A 261 -20.81 6.50 -8.44
C GLY A 261 -19.72 5.88 -7.58
N MET A 262 -18.48 5.78 -8.05
CA MET A 262 -17.33 5.56 -7.17
C MET A 262 -17.07 6.82 -6.34
N ARG A 263 -16.88 6.63 -5.04
CA ARG A 263 -16.78 7.75 -4.07
C ARG A 263 -15.35 8.18 -3.78
N GLU A 264 -14.35 7.50 -4.30
CA GLU A 264 -12.96 7.76 -3.97
C GLU A 264 -12.02 7.35 -5.10
N VAL A 265 -11.01 8.18 -5.32
CA VAL A 265 -9.94 7.99 -6.30
C VAL A 265 -8.57 8.15 -5.66
N LEU A 266 -7.55 7.65 -6.32
CA LEU A 266 -6.16 7.89 -5.97
C LEU A 266 -5.65 9.12 -6.73
N ALA A 267 -5.03 10.06 -6.02
CA ALA A 267 -4.46 11.26 -6.62
C ALA A 267 -3.11 11.61 -5.95
N PRO A 268 -2.26 12.41 -6.60
CA PRO A 268 -1.08 12.98 -5.95
C PRO A 268 -1.45 13.83 -4.73
N VAL A 269 -0.53 13.94 -3.76
CA VAL A 269 -0.65 14.93 -2.69
C VAL A 269 -0.55 16.33 -3.30
N SER A 270 -1.53 17.21 -3.04
CA SER A 270 -1.54 18.56 -3.56
C SER A 270 -0.41 19.40 -2.94
N THR A 271 0.32 20.15 -3.77
CA THR A 271 1.30 21.15 -3.34
C THR A 271 0.65 22.50 -2.99
N VAL A 272 -0.58 22.73 -3.47
CA VAL A 272 -1.37 23.93 -3.16
C VAL A 272 -1.92 23.76 -1.75
N GLY A 273 -1.67 24.75 -0.89
CA GLY A 273 -2.02 24.73 0.53
C GLY A 273 -3.45 24.26 0.74
N ALA A 274 -3.63 23.38 1.71
CA ALA A 274 -4.92 22.88 2.12
C ALA A 274 -5.84 24.08 2.43
N GLY A 275 -6.77 24.34 1.55
CA GLY A 275 -7.97 25.10 1.94
C GLY A 275 -8.61 24.36 3.12
N PRO A 276 -9.33 25.04 3.99
CA PRO A 276 -9.90 24.44 5.20
C PRO A 276 -10.69 23.18 4.83
N ASP A 277 -10.38 22.10 5.53
CA ASP A 277 -11.10 20.84 5.46
C ASP A 277 -12.58 21.11 5.83
N PRO A 278 -13.56 20.93 4.91
CA PRO A 278 -14.95 21.20 5.23
C PRO A 278 -15.57 20.22 6.26
N ALA A 279 -14.78 19.29 6.79
CA ALA A 279 -15.24 18.31 7.77
C ALA A 279 -14.93 18.69 9.25
N GLY A 280 -14.40 19.90 9.49
CA GLY A 280 -13.98 20.36 10.83
C GLY A 280 -15.06 21.09 11.67
N GLU A 281 -16.28 21.30 11.16
CA GLU A 281 -17.36 21.92 11.93
C GLU A 281 -18.63 21.06 11.94
N ALA A 282 -18.64 20.04 12.78
CA ALA A 282 -19.85 19.48 13.35
C ALA A 282 -19.51 19.00 14.76
N ASN A 283 -19.94 19.82 15.71
CA ASN A 283 -19.92 19.69 17.15
C ASN A 283 -20.57 18.39 17.65
#